data_35a82c6155a8118edaa34c1ba20232d4
#
_entry.id   35a82c6155a8118edaa34c1ba20232d4
#
_cell.length_a   1.000
_cell.length_b   1.000
_cell.length_c   1.000
_cell.angle_alpha   90.00
_cell.angle_beta   90.00
_cell.angle_gamma   90.00
#
_symmetry.space_group_name_H-M   'P 1'
#
loop_
_entity.id
_entity.type
_entity.pdbx_description
1 polymer ?
#
loop_
_entity_poly.entity_id
_entity_poly.type
_entity_poly.pdbx_seq_one_letter_code
_entity_poly.pdbx_strand_id
1 'polypeptide(L)'
;MKQVYNFIDLDVDKIPYRPYTQEWYDVVKPWNKHTSAYKNENRIFSWFHNLHGDDRLLFTINGSYLHEAFDVPACNFCILAKLLEQSDVDISELKKFQHITRYEYIYKNIIEYAGVEFTDRNKKEIKRSCQHWLNIRKCRKRQGGKTDKFFNFVDYYFRDNFPTIYAALLNWREEKYTNKQGKNKKIKMLWWDFQKVEFDIISNKMCNYLFKKYQVTPITVHDALYLTDNDEKKVTEEIEDIFWNLIDYKFI
;
A
#
# COMPACT_ATOMS: atom_id res chain seq x y z
N MET A 1 4.51 -0.95 -19.48
CA MET A 1 4.31 -1.83 -18.30
C MET A 1 3.99 -3.29 -18.62
N LYS A 2 3.08 -3.64 -19.54
CA LYS A 2 2.80 -5.06 -19.91
C LYS A 2 4.03 -5.88 -20.35
N GLN A 3 5.08 -5.23 -20.88
CA GLN A 3 6.27 -5.92 -21.41
C GLN A 3 7.27 -6.32 -20.31
N VAL A 4 7.31 -5.63 -19.18
CA VAL A 4 8.33 -5.89 -18.12
C VAL A 4 8.17 -7.26 -17.51
N TYR A 5 6.95 -7.69 -17.25
CA TYR A 5 6.68 -8.99 -16.63
C TYR A 5 7.04 -10.20 -17.51
N ASN A 6 7.27 -9.99 -18.80
CA ASN A 6 7.69 -11.05 -19.72
C ASN A 6 9.22 -11.32 -19.65
N PHE A 7 9.99 -10.46 -18.99
CA PHE A 7 11.45 -10.56 -18.87
C PHE A 7 11.91 -10.96 -17.47
N ILE A 8 10.96 -11.28 -16.58
CA ILE A 8 11.28 -11.72 -15.22
C ILE A 8 11.63 -13.20 -15.27
N ASP A 9 12.86 -13.53 -14.91
CA ASP A 9 13.35 -14.89 -14.77
C ASP A 9 13.45 -15.27 -13.29
N LEU A 10 13.34 -16.57 -13.00
CA LEU A 10 13.51 -17.11 -11.65
C LEU A 10 14.88 -17.77 -11.54
N ASP A 11 15.69 -17.36 -10.57
CA ASP A 11 16.91 -18.06 -10.22
C ASP A 11 16.61 -19.31 -9.39
N VAL A 12 16.59 -20.46 -10.08
CA VAL A 12 16.18 -21.75 -9.51
C VAL A 12 17.14 -22.23 -8.42
N ASP A 13 18.42 -21.87 -8.51
CA ASP A 13 19.46 -22.33 -7.59
C ASP A 13 19.38 -21.65 -6.22
N LYS A 14 18.70 -20.53 -6.15
CA LYS A 14 18.50 -19.76 -4.89
C LYS A 14 17.14 -19.98 -4.21
N ILE A 15 16.28 -20.82 -4.77
CA ILE A 15 15.00 -21.13 -4.12
C ILE A 15 15.29 -21.92 -2.84
N PRO A 16 15.01 -21.34 -1.65
CA PRO A 16 15.10 -22.12 -0.42
C PRO A 16 14.11 -23.28 -0.53
N TYR A 17 14.51 -24.46 -0.10
CA TYR A 17 13.67 -25.65 -0.11
C TYR A 17 12.43 -25.41 0.78
N ARG A 18 11.39 -24.86 0.17
CA ARG A 18 10.06 -24.79 0.75
C ARG A 18 9.18 -25.76 -0.04
N PRO A 19 8.47 -26.69 0.58
CA PRO A 19 7.69 -27.74 -0.11
C PRO A 19 6.72 -27.19 -1.18
N TYR A 20 6.19 -25.97 -0.99
CA TYR A 20 5.27 -25.32 -1.93
C TYR A 20 5.97 -24.47 -2.99
N THR A 21 7.28 -24.25 -2.91
CA THR A 21 8.01 -23.43 -3.90
C THR A 21 8.15 -24.17 -5.22
N GLN A 22 8.37 -25.49 -5.17
CA GLN A 22 8.45 -26.32 -6.38
C GLN A 22 7.08 -26.46 -7.05
N GLU A 23 6.02 -26.73 -6.27
CA GLU A 23 4.64 -26.76 -6.78
C GLU A 23 4.24 -25.39 -7.36
N TRP A 24 4.64 -24.30 -6.68
CA TRP A 24 4.42 -22.94 -7.15
C TRP A 24 5.18 -22.66 -8.45
N TYR A 25 6.44 -23.05 -8.54
CA TYR A 25 7.26 -22.90 -9.73
C TYR A 25 6.64 -23.64 -10.93
N ASP A 26 6.18 -24.86 -10.72
CA ASP A 26 5.53 -25.68 -11.74
C ASP A 26 4.18 -25.09 -12.19
N VAL A 27 3.50 -24.38 -11.30
CA VAL A 27 2.27 -23.63 -11.59
C VAL A 27 2.56 -22.29 -12.26
N VAL A 28 3.58 -21.56 -11.81
CA VAL A 28 3.91 -20.19 -12.28
C VAL A 28 4.62 -20.21 -13.63
N LYS A 29 5.47 -21.22 -13.90
CA LYS A 29 6.20 -21.35 -15.17
C LYS A 29 5.32 -21.42 -16.42
N PRO A 30 4.20 -22.17 -16.43
CA PRO A 30 3.20 -22.09 -17.50
C PRO A 30 2.48 -20.74 -17.58
N TRP A 31 2.22 -20.12 -16.43
CA TRP A 31 1.56 -18.82 -16.33
C TRP A 31 2.43 -17.68 -16.87
N ASN A 32 3.72 -17.77 -16.72
CA ASN A 32 4.69 -16.80 -17.25
C ASN A 32 4.60 -16.69 -18.79
N LYS A 33 4.12 -17.73 -19.48
CA LYS A 33 3.90 -17.73 -20.93
C LYS A 33 2.55 -17.16 -21.36
N HIS A 34 1.57 -17.06 -20.47
CA HIS A 34 0.17 -16.81 -20.84
C HIS A 34 -0.51 -15.66 -20.10
N THR A 35 0.00 -15.15 -19.01
CA THR A 35 -0.64 -14.07 -18.27
C THR A 35 0.08 -12.74 -18.46
N SER A 36 -0.39 -12.00 -19.45
CA SER A 36 -0.22 -10.55 -19.42
C SER A 36 -0.77 -10.00 -18.09
N ALA A 37 0.00 -9.14 -17.43
CA ALA A 37 -0.55 -8.33 -16.36
C ALA A 37 -1.86 -7.71 -16.82
N TYR A 38 -2.94 -7.87 -16.07
CA TYR A 38 -4.20 -7.23 -16.36
C TYR A 38 -4.41 -6.03 -15.44
N LYS A 39 -4.97 -4.99 -16.00
CA LYS A 39 -5.34 -3.80 -15.26
C LYS A 39 -6.81 -3.96 -14.85
N ASN A 40 -7.06 -4.03 -13.55
CA ASN A 40 -8.34 -3.65 -13.01
C ASN A 40 -8.43 -2.12 -12.99
N GLU A 41 -9.62 -1.51 -12.81
CA GLU A 41 -9.81 -0.06 -12.80
C GLU A 41 -8.81 0.70 -11.91
N ASN A 42 -8.32 0.06 -10.86
CA ASN A 42 -7.51 0.67 -9.81
C ASN A 42 -6.17 -0.02 -9.50
N ARG A 43 -5.84 -1.15 -10.14
CA ARG A 43 -4.58 -1.90 -9.87
C ARG A 43 -4.13 -2.71 -11.08
N ILE A 44 -2.82 -2.92 -11.15
CA ILE A 44 -2.23 -3.93 -12.02
C ILE A 44 -2.13 -5.21 -11.21
N PHE A 45 -2.56 -6.32 -11.81
CA PHE A 45 -2.42 -7.65 -11.24
C PHE A 45 -1.58 -8.51 -12.16
N SER A 46 -0.64 -9.24 -11.59
CA SER A 46 0.15 -10.26 -12.27
C SER A 46 0.41 -11.40 -11.30
N TRP A 47 0.95 -12.49 -11.78
CA TRP A 47 1.40 -13.59 -10.95
C TRP A 47 2.42 -13.12 -9.88
N PHE A 48 3.29 -12.16 -10.21
CA PHE A 48 4.30 -11.60 -9.32
C PHE A 48 3.69 -10.93 -8.06
N HIS A 49 2.50 -10.35 -8.18
CA HIS A 49 1.78 -9.76 -7.04
C HIS A 49 1.32 -10.79 -6.01
N ASN A 50 1.12 -12.03 -6.43
CA ASN A 50 0.66 -13.11 -5.55
C ASN A 50 1.80 -13.81 -4.80
N LEU A 51 3.06 -13.49 -5.13
CA LEU A 51 4.22 -14.04 -4.43
C LEU A 51 4.35 -13.44 -3.03
N HIS A 52 4.92 -14.22 -2.12
CA HIS A 52 5.41 -13.68 -0.85
C HIS A 52 6.57 -12.70 -1.09
N GLY A 53 6.73 -11.69 -0.21
CA GLY A 53 7.77 -10.67 -0.36
C GLY A 53 9.17 -11.26 -0.59
N ASP A 54 9.55 -12.21 0.27
CA ASP A 54 10.86 -12.88 0.19
C ASP A 54 11.05 -13.67 -1.11
N ASP A 55 9.96 -14.25 -1.64
CA ASP A 55 10.04 -15.04 -2.88
C ASP A 55 10.23 -14.14 -4.11
N ARG A 56 9.81 -12.86 -4.06
CA ARG A 56 10.03 -11.89 -5.14
C ARG A 56 11.50 -11.56 -5.35
N LEU A 57 12.29 -11.59 -4.28
CA LEU A 57 13.74 -11.30 -4.31
C LEU A 57 14.57 -12.41 -4.97
N LEU A 58 13.97 -13.55 -5.29
CA LEU A 58 14.60 -14.65 -6.02
C LEU A 58 14.54 -14.46 -7.54
N PHE A 59 13.84 -13.45 -8.01
CA PHE A 59 13.68 -13.20 -9.43
C PHE A 59 14.75 -12.25 -9.98
N THR A 60 15.04 -12.43 -11.26
CA THR A 60 15.99 -11.59 -12.00
C THR A 60 15.32 -10.96 -13.23
N ILE A 61 15.87 -9.85 -13.66
CA ILE A 61 15.63 -9.27 -14.99
C ILE A 61 16.99 -9.17 -15.68
N ASN A 62 17.15 -9.85 -16.80
CA ASN A 62 18.42 -9.90 -17.53
C ASN A 62 19.62 -10.30 -16.64
N GLY A 63 19.42 -11.27 -15.74
CA GLY A 63 20.42 -11.75 -14.81
C GLY A 63 20.70 -10.88 -13.59
N SER A 64 20.03 -9.74 -13.43
CA SER A 64 20.13 -8.87 -12.24
C SER A 64 18.99 -9.13 -11.28
N TYR A 65 19.28 -9.33 -9.99
CA TYR A 65 18.27 -9.58 -8.98
C TYR A 65 17.35 -8.40 -8.76
N LEU A 66 16.12 -8.71 -8.34
CA LEU A 66 15.14 -7.72 -7.91
C LEU A 66 15.27 -7.44 -6.42
N HIS A 67 15.22 -6.17 -6.07
CA HIS A 67 15.16 -5.69 -4.71
C HIS A 67 13.89 -4.86 -4.51
N GLU A 68 13.37 -4.86 -3.28
CA GLU A 68 12.37 -3.90 -2.86
C GLU A 68 13.06 -2.57 -2.58
N ALA A 69 13.16 -1.76 -3.62
CA ALA A 69 13.89 -0.49 -3.58
C ALA A 69 13.15 0.60 -2.80
N PHE A 70 11.82 0.49 -2.71
CA PHE A 70 10.98 1.45 -2.02
C PHE A 70 9.65 0.83 -1.62
N ASP A 71 9.26 1.01 -0.35
CA ASP A 71 7.93 0.70 0.19
C ASP A 71 7.42 1.94 0.91
N VAL A 72 6.23 2.40 0.55
CA VAL A 72 5.68 3.64 1.15
C VAL A 72 5.27 3.39 2.60
N PRO A 73 5.94 4.01 3.58
CA PRO A 73 5.58 3.84 4.98
C PRO A 73 4.14 4.29 5.23
N ALA A 74 3.31 3.38 5.75
CA ALA A 74 1.91 3.68 6.07
C ALA A 74 1.09 4.28 4.89
N CYS A 75 1.30 3.80 3.66
CA CYS A 75 0.75 4.33 2.41
C CYS A 75 -0.72 4.74 2.50
N ASN A 76 -1.59 3.92 3.11
CA ASN A 76 -3.00 4.25 3.26
C ASN A 76 -3.24 5.54 4.05
N PHE A 77 -2.40 5.87 5.04
CA PHE A 77 -2.53 7.11 5.79
C PHE A 77 -1.95 8.31 5.02
N CYS A 78 -0.88 8.10 4.24
CA CYS A 78 -0.38 9.13 3.34
C CYS A 78 -1.44 9.50 2.30
N ILE A 79 -2.09 8.51 1.69
CA ILE A 79 -3.17 8.73 0.74
C ILE A 79 -4.39 9.36 1.41
N LEU A 80 -4.75 8.92 2.62
CA LEU A 80 -5.83 9.55 3.39
C LEU A 80 -5.56 11.03 3.62
N ALA A 81 -4.35 11.39 4.07
CA ALA A 81 -3.95 12.77 4.28
C ALA A 81 -4.09 13.62 2.99
N LYS A 82 -3.77 13.03 1.83
CA LYS A 82 -3.98 13.68 0.52
C LYS A 82 -5.46 13.84 0.16
N LEU A 83 -6.26 12.82 0.36
CA LEU A 83 -7.70 12.86 0.05
C LEU A 83 -8.44 13.88 0.92
N LEU A 84 -8.02 14.05 2.17
CA LEU A 84 -8.62 14.99 3.12
C LEU A 84 -8.40 16.47 2.74
N GLU A 85 -7.45 16.79 1.86
CA GLU A 85 -7.25 18.15 1.36
C GLU A 85 -8.47 18.74 0.62
N GLN A 86 -9.37 17.87 0.17
CA GLN A 86 -10.62 18.23 -0.52
C GLN A 86 -11.86 18.14 0.39
N SER A 87 -11.64 17.89 1.68
CA SER A 87 -12.70 17.68 2.67
C SER A 87 -12.81 18.87 3.61
N ASP A 88 -13.96 19.04 4.22
CA ASP A 88 -14.20 20.05 5.25
C ASP A 88 -13.66 19.55 6.61
N VAL A 89 -12.33 19.61 6.76
CA VAL A 89 -11.62 19.27 8.00
C VAL A 89 -10.82 20.47 8.49
N ASP A 90 -10.56 20.51 9.79
CA ASP A 90 -9.74 21.58 10.37
C ASP A 90 -8.33 21.55 9.77
N ILE A 91 -7.87 22.72 9.26
CA ILE A 91 -6.59 22.85 8.55
C ILE A 91 -5.41 22.56 9.50
N SER A 92 -5.50 22.94 10.76
CA SER A 92 -4.42 22.70 11.72
C SER A 92 -4.29 21.21 12.04
N GLU A 93 -5.42 20.53 12.15
CA GLU A 93 -5.47 19.09 12.33
C GLU A 93 -4.95 18.34 11.10
N LEU A 94 -5.30 18.79 9.91
CA LEU A 94 -4.81 18.19 8.66
C LEU A 94 -3.29 18.39 8.51
N LYS A 95 -2.75 19.58 8.80
CA LYS A 95 -1.31 19.84 8.83
C LYS A 95 -0.58 18.90 9.78
N LYS A 96 -1.08 18.76 11.01
CA LYS A 96 -0.52 17.84 12.00
C LYS A 96 -0.53 16.40 11.48
N PHE A 97 -1.63 15.98 10.86
CA PHE A 97 -1.76 14.64 10.31
C PHE A 97 -0.81 14.40 9.12
N GLN A 98 -0.70 15.36 8.19
CA GLN A 98 0.26 15.32 7.09
C GLN A 98 1.71 15.25 7.59
N HIS A 99 2.04 16.04 8.60
CA HIS A 99 3.37 16.00 9.24
C HIS A 99 3.68 14.61 9.82
N ILE A 100 2.76 14.03 10.58
CA ILE A 100 2.93 12.70 11.17
C ILE A 100 3.10 11.63 10.09
N THR A 101 2.30 11.66 9.03
CA THR A 101 2.40 10.66 7.95
C THR A 101 3.68 10.77 7.14
N ARG A 102 4.28 11.94 7.05
CA ARG A 102 5.51 12.18 6.28
C ARG A 102 6.78 11.98 7.10
N TYR A 103 6.85 12.52 8.32
CA TYR A 103 8.08 12.64 9.09
C TYR A 103 8.14 11.76 10.32
N GLU A 104 7.00 11.21 10.71
CA GLU A 104 6.89 10.35 11.86
C GLU A 104 6.34 8.97 11.41
N TYR A 105 6.30 8.04 12.33
CA TYR A 105 5.73 6.73 12.05
C TYR A 105 4.39 6.59 12.76
N ILE A 106 3.29 6.84 12.08
CA ILE A 106 1.93 6.88 12.65
C ILE A 106 1.58 5.64 13.49
N TYR A 107 2.07 4.46 13.11
CA TYR A 107 1.85 3.25 13.90
C TYR A 107 2.56 3.31 15.25
N LYS A 108 3.71 3.99 15.35
CA LYS A 108 4.40 4.22 16.62
C LYS A 108 3.56 5.12 17.51
N ASN A 109 3.05 6.21 16.98
CA ASN A 109 2.20 7.15 17.75
C ASN A 109 0.94 6.45 18.29
N ILE A 110 0.32 5.55 17.52
CA ILE A 110 -0.83 4.77 17.97
C ILE A 110 -0.43 3.75 19.06
N ILE A 111 0.73 3.11 18.94
CA ILE A 111 1.26 2.16 19.93
C ILE A 111 1.56 2.88 21.25
N GLU A 112 2.19 4.03 21.20
CA GLU A 112 2.47 4.89 22.36
C GLU A 112 1.17 5.37 23.04
N TYR A 113 0.19 5.80 22.24
CA TYR A 113 -1.14 6.16 22.75
C TYR A 113 -1.84 4.99 23.45
N ALA A 114 -1.68 3.77 22.92
CA ALA A 114 -2.23 2.57 23.54
C ALA A 114 -1.47 2.13 24.81
N GLY A 115 -0.37 2.77 25.17
CA GLY A 115 0.46 2.43 26.33
C GLY A 115 1.13 1.05 26.21
N VAL A 116 1.42 0.60 24.99
CA VAL A 116 2.08 -0.71 24.75
C VAL A 116 3.48 -0.51 24.19
N GLU A 117 4.34 -1.50 24.42
CA GLU A 117 5.72 -1.47 23.91
C GLU A 117 5.76 -1.55 22.37
N PHE A 118 6.68 -0.80 21.76
CA PHE A 118 6.94 -0.83 20.33
C PHE A 118 7.77 -2.05 19.95
N THR A 119 7.09 -3.17 19.70
CA THR A 119 7.68 -4.43 19.23
C THR A 119 7.20 -4.75 17.82
N ASP A 120 7.95 -5.57 17.07
CA ASP A 120 7.53 -6.03 15.73
C ASP A 120 6.16 -6.72 15.74
N ARG A 121 5.86 -7.45 16.79
CA ARG A 121 4.55 -8.07 16.96
C ARG A 121 3.45 -7.03 17.09
N ASN A 122 3.61 -6.05 17.99
CA ASN A 122 2.63 -4.99 18.21
C ASN A 122 2.49 -4.12 16.97
N LYS A 123 3.60 -3.81 16.27
CA LYS A 123 3.62 -3.12 14.99
C LYS A 123 2.76 -3.84 13.94
N LYS A 124 2.93 -5.15 13.77
CA LYS A 124 2.12 -5.95 12.82
C LYS A 124 0.63 -5.96 13.19
N GLU A 125 0.33 -6.09 14.48
CA GLU A 125 -1.06 -6.11 14.96
C GLU A 125 -1.72 -4.72 14.78
N ILE A 126 -1.04 -3.62 15.10
CA ILE A 126 -1.54 -2.24 14.88
C ILE A 126 -1.73 -1.96 13.39
N LYS A 127 -0.75 -2.28 12.53
CA LYS A 127 -0.88 -2.10 11.07
C LYS A 127 -2.15 -2.81 10.56
N ARG A 128 -2.40 -4.02 11.00
CA ARG A 128 -3.61 -4.77 10.66
C ARG A 128 -4.89 -4.12 11.20
N SER A 129 -4.87 -3.65 12.44
CA SER A 129 -6.01 -2.98 13.05
C SER A 129 -6.33 -1.66 12.37
N CYS A 130 -5.32 -0.90 11.96
CA CYS A 130 -5.48 0.31 11.17
C CYS A 130 -6.12 0.03 9.82
N GLN A 131 -5.68 -1.01 9.10
CA GLN A 131 -6.29 -1.42 7.84
C GLN A 131 -7.77 -1.81 8.02
N HIS A 132 -8.08 -2.54 9.09
CA HIS A 132 -9.47 -2.87 9.43
C HIS A 132 -10.27 -1.61 9.77
N TRP A 133 -9.70 -0.73 10.59
CA TRP A 133 -10.37 0.50 11.03
C TRP A 133 -10.67 1.43 9.85
N LEU A 134 -9.74 1.59 8.91
CA LEU A 134 -9.96 2.38 7.70
C LEU A 134 -11.12 1.84 6.84
N ASN A 135 -11.28 0.52 6.76
CA ASN A 135 -12.20 -0.13 5.82
C ASN A 135 -13.53 -0.59 6.43
N ILE A 136 -13.65 -0.65 7.77
CA ILE A 136 -14.80 -1.25 8.44
C ILE A 136 -15.44 -0.24 9.40
N ARG A 137 -16.74 -0.01 9.21
CA ARG A 137 -17.54 0.90 10.04
C ARG A 137 -17.63 0.50 11.51
N LYS A 138 -17.60 -0.81 11.81
CA LYS A 138 -17.72 -1.35 13.18
C LYS A 138 -16.75 -2.51 13.35
N CYS A 139 -16.13 -2.56 14.52
CA CYS A 139 -15.34 -3.71 14.89
C CYS A 139 -16.19 -4.99 14.79
N ARG A 140 -15.88 -5.84 13.83
CA ARG A 140 -16.50 -7.16 13.71
C ARG A 140 -15.72 -8.16 14.55
N LYS A 141 -16.42 -8.99 15.30
CA LYS A 141 -15.79 -10.18 15.87
C LYS A 141 -15.19 -11.00 14.73
N ARG A 142 -13.92 -11.34 14.83
CA ARG A 142 -13.28 -12.26 13.87
C ARG A 142 -14.01 -13.60 13.86
N GLN A 143 -13.92 -14.35 12.75
CA GLN A 143 -14.26 -15.76 12.76
C GLN A 143 -13.52 -16.44 13.95
N GLY A 144 -14.28 -17.03 14.87
CA GLY A 144 -13.75 -17.53 16.15
C GLY A 144 -13.94 -16.61 17.36
N GLY A 145 -14.67 -15.48 17.24
CA GLY A 145 -15.10 -14.66 18.38
C GLY A 145 -14.05 -13.73 18.98
N LYS A 146 -12.80 -13.72 18.47
CA LYS A 146 -11.74 -12.83 18.96
C LYS A 146 -11.91 -11.42 18.41
N THR A 147 -12.06 -10.45 19.30
CA THR A 147 -12.06 -9.02 18.94
C THR A 147 -10.65 -8.61 18.53
N ASP A 148 -10.53 -7.69 17.57
CA ASP A 148 -9.25 -7.08 17.24
C ASP A 148 -8.79 -6.22 18.43
N LYS A 149 -7.71 -6.66 19.06
CA LYS A 149 -7.20 -6.09 20.31
C LYS A 149 -6.94 -4.59 20.22
N PHE A 150 -6.41 -4.14 19.07
CA PHE A 150 -5.97 -2.77 18.88
C PHE A 150 -6.99 -1.88 18.14
N PHE A 151 -8.08 -2.45 17.62
CA PHE A 151 -9.07 -1.68 16.85
C PHE A 151 -9.61 -0.49 17.62
N ASN A 152 -9.98 -0.69 18.88
CA ASN A 152 -10.50 0.39 19.71
C ASN A 152 -9.44 1.46 20.02
N PHE A 153 -8.17 1.08 20.16
CA PHE A 153 -7.10 2.06 20.37
C PHE A 153 -6.89 2.93 19.13
N VAL A 154 -6.97 2.35 17.93
CA VAL A 154 -6.93 3.13 16.68
C VAL A 154 -8.11 4.10 16.63
N ASP A 155 -9.30 3.62 16.94
CA ASP A 155 -10.53 4.45 16.94
C ASP A 155 -10.42 5.62 17.93
N TYR A 156 -9.99 5.34 19.18
CA TYR A 156 -9.80 6.36 20.21
C TYR A 156 -8.68 7.34 19.84
N TYR A 157 -7.56 6.84 19.32
CA TYR A 157 -6.45 7.68 18.87
C TYR A 157 -6.91 8.73 17.86
N PHE A 158 -7.65 8.32 16.83
CA PHE A 158 -8.15 9.25 15.83
C PHE A 158 -9.21 10.20 16.38
N ARG A 159 -10.14 9.70 17.17
CA ARG A 159 -11.16 10.52 17.80
C ARG A 159 -10.58 11.62 18.69
N ASP A 160 -9.55 11.28 19.47
CA ASP A 160 -8.99 12.17 20.48
C ASP A 160 -7.92 13.12 19.92
N ASN A 161 -7.19 12.72 18.87
CA ASN A 161 -6.12 13.51 18.27
C ASN A 161 -6.49 14.21 16.96
N PHE A 162 -7.52 13.72 16.27
CA PHE A 162 -7.95 14.16 14.94
C PHE A 162 -9.48 14.11 14.81
N PRO A 163 -10.22 14.86 15.64
CA PRO A 163 -11.68 14.77 15.70
C PRO A 163 -12.38 15.15 14.38
N THR A 164 -11.89 16.14 13.63
CA THR A 164 -12.51 16.53 12.36
C THR A 164 -12.20 15.52 11.26
N ILE A 165 -11.00 14.97 11.21
CA ILE A 165 -10.64 13.87 10.33
C ILE A 165 -11.45 12.62 10.68
N TYR A 166 -11.61 12.31 11.96
CA TYR A 166 -12.44 11.20 12.42
C TYR A 166 -13.89 11.36 11.95
N ALA A 167 -14.48 12.55 12.10
CA ALA A 167 -15.83 12.85 11.63
C ALA A 167 -15.95 12.69 10.11
N ALA A 168 -14.99 13.23 9.33
CA ALA A 168 -14.94 13.07 7.88
C ALA A 168 -14.91 11.60 7.45
N LEU A 169 -14.08 10.78 8.12
CA LEU A 169 -14.02 9.33 7.88
C LEU A 169 -15.32 8.62 8.18
N LEU A 170 -16.02 8.98 9.26
CA LEU A 170 -17.34 8.42 9.57
C LEU A 170 -18.35 8.76 8.48
N ASN A 171 -18.37 10.01 8.02
CA ASN A 171 -19.27 10.47 6.95
C ASN A 171 -18.98 9.71 5.64
N TRP A 172 -17.73 9.58 5.22
CA TRP A 172 -17.36 8.80 4.04
C TRP A 172 -17.77 7.33 4.11
N ARG A 173 -17.70 6.73 5.30
CA ARG A 173 -18.16 5.35 5.51
C ARG A 173 -19.68 5.22 5.46
N GLU A 174 -20.41 6.31 5.63
CA GLU A 174 -21.89 6.35 5.62
C GLU A 174 -22.48 6.68 4.26
N GLU A 175 -21.68 7.22 3.33
CA GLU A 175 -22.12 7.48 1.96
C GLU A 175 -22.65 6.19 1.32
N LYS A 176 -23.95 6.19 1.02
CA LYS A 176 -24.61 5.07 0.34
C LYS A 176 -24.34 5.16 -1.14
N TYR A 177 -23.70 4.16 -1.66
CA TYR A 177 -23.52 4.03 -3.11
C TYR A 177 -24.84 3.61 -3.75
N THR A 178 -25.40 4.47 -4.60
CA THR A 178 -26.55 4.13 -5.45
C THR A 178 -26.03 3.66 -6.80
N ASN A 179 -26.27 2.42 -7.17
CA ASN A 179 -25.89 1.93 -8.49
C ASN A 179 -26.79 2.52 -9.59
N LYS A 180 -26.36 2.37 -10.86
CA LYS A 180 -27.12 2.83 -12.05
C LYS A 180 -28.57 2.33 -12.14
N GLN A 181 -28.97 1.38 -11.30
CA GLN A 181 -30.31 0.78 -11.27
C GLN A 181 -31.14 1.29 -10.07
N GLY A 182 -30.69 2.33 -9.37
CA GLY A 182 -31.42 2.92 -8.25
C GLY A 182 -31.47 2.06 -6.99
N LYS A 183 -30.79 0.92 -6.95
CA LYS A 183 -30.74 0.06 -5.76
C LYS A 183 -29.59 0.47 -4.87
N ASN A 184 -29.88 0.77 -3.60
CA ASN A 184 -28.86 0.99 -2.57
C ASN A 184 -27.96 -0.23 -2.47
N LYS A 185 -26.79 -0.20 -3.09
CA LYS A 185 -25.79 -1.24 -2.99
C LYS A 185 -24.52 -0.68 -2.39
N LYS A 186 -24.16 -1.29 -1.28
CA LYS A 186 -22.85 -1.24 -0.60
C LYS A 186 -22.34 0.17 -0.27
N ILE A 187 -21.97 0.33 0.95
CA ILE A 187 -21.11 1.40 1.46
C ILE A 187 -19.88 1.48 0.55
N LYS A 188 -19.61 2.68 0.00
CA LYS A 188 -18.37 2.94 -0.74
C LYS A 188 -17.22 2.60 0.20
N MET A 189 -16.38 1.69 -0.21
CA MET A 189 -15.23 1.30 0.59
C MET A 189 -14.09 2.27 0.31
N LEU A 190 -13.58 2.92 1.33
CA LEU A 190 -12.45 3.85 1.25
C LEU A 190 -11.24 3.23 0.52
N TRP A 191 -11.02 1.93 0.67
CA TRP A 191 -9.93 1.23 0.00
C TRP A 191 -9.96 1.32 -1.54
N TRP A 192 -11.13 1.52 -2.17
CA TRP A 192 -11.20 1.76 -3.61
C TRP A 192 -10.60 3.10 -3.99
N ASP A 193 -10.84 4.13 -3.19
CA ASP A 193 -10.29 5.46 -3.42
C ASP A 193 -8.78 5.44 -3.13
N PHE A 194 -8.35 4.73 -2.09
CA PHE A 194 -6.92 4.52 -1.82
C PHE A 194 -6.22 3.82 -2.98
N GLN A 195 -6.78 2.74 -3.52
CA GLN A 195 -6.21 2.03 -4.65
C GLN A 195 -6.09 2.88 -5.91
N LYS A 196 -7.05 3.77 -6.16
CA LYS A 196 -6.97 4.70 -7.30
C LYS A 196 -5.81 5.65 -7.15
N VAL A 197 -5.68 6.27 -5.99
CA VAL A 197 -4.61 7.24 -5.70
C VAL A 197 -3.25 6.55 -5.65
N GLU A 198 -3.16 5.40 -4.97
CA GLU A 198 -1.96 4.55 -4.95
C GLU A 198 -1.50 4.24 -6.38
N PHE A 199 -2.41 3.74 -7.21
CA PHE A 199 -2.11 3.39 -8.59
C PHE A 199 -1.67 4.62 -9.41
N ASP A 200 -2.33 5.77 -9.24
CA ASP A 200 -1.97 6.99 -9.96
C ASP A 200 -0.59 7.51 -9.55
N ILE A 201 -0.30 7.55 -8.26
CA ILE A 201 0.99 8.04 -7.76
C ILE A 201 2.10 7.06 -8.07
N ILE A 202 1.97 5.79 -7.66
CA ILE A 202 3.06 4.80 -7.74
C ILE A 202 3.19 4.26 -9.16
N SER A 203 2.14 3.66 -9.69
CA SER A 203 2.21 2.93 -10.96
C SER A 203 2.20 3.82 -12.20
N ASN A 204 1.58 5.00 -12.13
CA ASN A 204 1.57 5.92 -13.27
C ASN A 204 2.65 6.99 -13.13
N LYS A 205 2.53 7.89 -12.15
CA LYS A 205 3.39 9.08 -12.08
C LYS A 205 4.83 8.72 -11.76
N MET A 206 5.06 7.96 -10.70
CA MET A 206 6.40 7.61 -10.25
C MET A 206 7.13 6.73 -11.27
N CYS A 207 6.50 5.68 -11.78
CA CYS A 207 7.09 4.84 -12.83
C CYS A 207 7.41 5.62 -14.11
N ASN A 208 6.52 6.52 -14.54
CA ASN A 208 6.78 7.35 -15.71
C ASN A 208 7.92 8.35 -15.47
N TYR A 209 8.03 8.90 -14.26
CA TYR A 209 9.13 9.79 -13.90
C TYR A 209 10.46 9.04 -13.93
N LEU A 210 10.54 7.89 -13.27
CA LEU A 210 11.73 7.04 -13.22
C LEU A 210 12.16 6.61 -14.62
N PHE A 211 11.21 6.22 -15.46
CA PHE A 211 11.50 5.86 -16.85
C PHE A 211 12.05 7.05 -17.64
N LYS A 212 11.41 8.22 -17.57
CA LYS A 212 11.82 9.39 -18.35
C LYS A 212 13.17 9.94 -17.93
N LYS A 213 13.43 10.02 -16.63
CA LYS A 213 14.66 10.65 -16.10
C LYS A 213 15.84 9.69 -16.08
N TYR A 214 15.62 8.43 -15.69
CA TYR A 214 16.70 7.47 -15.42
C TYR A 214 16.72 6.28 -16.37
N GLN A 215 15.74 6.15 -17.28
CA GLN A 215 15.52 4.98 -18.12
C GLN A 215 15.32 3.68 -17.29
N VAL A 216 14.74 3.81 -16.11
CA VAL A 216 14.46 2.73 -15.17
C VAL A 216 12.99 2.34 -15.29
N THR A 217 12.75 1.03 -15.38
CA THR A 217 11.38 0.48 -15.46
C THR A 217 11.11 -0.37 -14.22
N PRO A 218 10.49 0.19 -13.16
CA PRO A 218 10.20 -0.54 -11.95
C PRO A 218 9.05 -1.54 -12.14
N ILE A 219 9.08 -2.59 -11.33
CA ILE A 219 7.92 -3.45 -11.10
C ILE A 219 7.19 -2.94 -9.86
N THR A 220 5.90 -2.66 -9.99
CA THR A 220 5.09 -2.20 -8.86
C THR A 220 4.32 -3.35 -8.23
N VAL A 221 4.33 -3.42 -6.91
CA VAL A 221 3.50 -4.33 -6.14
C VAL A 221 2.82 -3.51 -5.04
N HIS A 222 1.59 -3.11 -5.31
CA HIS A 222 0.83 -2.22 -4.44
C HIS A 222 1.57 -0.89 -4.24
N ASP A 223 2.01 -0.63 -3.01
CA ASP A 223 2.75 0.54 -2.54
C ASP A 223 4.27 0.38 -2.61
N ALA A 224 4.75 -0.75 -3.12
CA ALA A 224 6.17 -1.04 -3.24
C ALA A 224 6.69 -1.01 -4.68
N LEU A 225 7.94 -0.60 -4.85
CA LEU A 225 8.70 -0.62 -6.10
C LEU A 225 9.85 -1.64 -6.00
N TYR A 226 9.93 -2.51 -6.99
CA TYR A 226 11.00 -3.47 -7.15
C TYR A 226 11.88 -3.06 -8.32
N LEU A 227 13.18 -2.98 -8.10
CA LEU A 227 14.20 -2.62 -9.08
C LEU A 227 15.28 -3.68 -9.13
N THR A 228 16.03 -3.70 -10.23
CA THR A 228 17.29 -4.45 -10.29
C THR A 228 18.38 -3.71 -9.52
N ASP A 229 19.43 -4.42 -9.07
CA ASP A 229 20.61 -3.82 -8.42
C ASP A 229 21.17 -2.61 -9.18
N ASN A 230 21.22 -2.72 -10.51
CA ASN A 230 21.77 -1.67 -11.36
C ASN A 230 20.85 -0.46 -11.46
N ASP A 231 19.56 -0.69 -11.44
CA ASP A 231 18.57 0.40 -11.55
C ASP A 231 18.34 1.07 -10.20
N GLU A 232 18.40 0.31 -9.11
CA GLU A 232 18.31 0.86 -7.76
C GLU A 232 19.42 1.89 -7.51
N LYS A 233 20.66 1.59 -7.84
CA LYS A 233 21.81 2.51 -7.69
C LYS A 233 21.63 3.86 -8.39
N LYS A 234 20.79 3.92 -9.43
CA LYS A 234 20.53 5.17 -10.17
C LYS A 234 19.54 6.08 -9.44
N VAL A 235 18.72 5.54 -8.54
CA VAL A 235 17.54 6.25 -8.00
C VAL A 235 17.46 6.26 -6.48
N THR A 236 18.29 5.47 -5.78
CA THR A 236 18.21 5.27 -4.32
C THR A 236 18.16 6.57 -3.52
N GLU A 237 18.97 7.56 -3.90
CA GLU A 237 19.07 8.84 -3.18
C GLU A 237 17.83 9.73 -3.38
N GLU A 238 17.08 9.55 -4.45
CA GLU A 238 15.98 10.44 -4.82
C GLU A 238 14.59 9.77 -4.76
N ILE A 239 14.51 8.45 -4.63
CA ILE A 239 13.26 7.70 -4.81
C ILE A 239 12.17 8.11 -3.80
N GLU A 240 12.57 8.37 -2.57
CA GLU A 240 11.67 8.85 -1.52
C GLU A 240 11.20 10.28 -1.78
N ASP A 241 12.11 11.17 -2.17
CA ASP A 241 11.79 12.55 -2.50
C ASP A 241 10.87 12.63 -3.72
N ILE A 242 11.05 11.75 -4.72
CA ILE A 242 10.16 11.64 -5.86
C ILE A 242 8.73 11.31 -5.40
N PHE A 243 8.58 10.36 -4.48
CA PHE A 243 7.27 10.01 -3.95
C PHE A 243 6.63 11.21 -3.24
N TRP A 244 7.35 11.87 -2.33
CA TRP A 244 6.81 13.00 -1.59
C TRP A 244 6.49 14.20 -2.47
N ASN A 245 7.27 14.45 -3.51
CA ASN A 245 6.99 15.47 -4.50
C ASN A 245 5.75 15.14 -5.35
N LEU A 246 5.48 13.87 -5.60
CA LEU A 246 4.31 13.43 -6.37
C LEU A 246 3.02 13.39 -5.54
N ILE A 247 3.11 13.08 -4.24
CA ILE A 247 1.96 13.16 -3.34
C ILE A 247 1.61 14.63 -3.07
N ASP A 248 2.62 15.51 -3.01
CA ASP A 248 2.48 16.96 -2.97
C ASP A 248 1.41 17.42 -1.97
N TYR A 249 1.70 17.28 -0.68
CA TYR A 249 0.80 17.73 0.36
C TYR A 249 0.65 19.25 0.33
N LYS A 250 -0.59 19.70 0.32
CA LYS A 250 -0.93 21.12 0.16
C LYS A 250 -0.50 22.01 1.34
N PHE A 251 -0.35 21.44 2.53
CA PHE A 251 -0.23 22.21 3.77
C PHE A 251 1.08 22.03 4.53
N ILE A 252 2.04 21.25 4.00
CA ILE A 252 3.39 21.11 4.58
C ILE A 252 4.47 21.39 3.57
#